data_9123c71f3d8120f63dba1d18db89d6aa
#
_entry.id   9123c71f3d8120f63dba1d18db89d6aa
#
_cell.length_a   1.000
_cell.length_b   1.000
_cell.length_c   1.000
_cell.angle_alpha   90.00
_cell.angle_beta   90.00
_cell.angle_gamma   90.00
#
_symmetry.space_group_name_H-M   'P 1'
#
loop_
_entity.id
_entity.type
_entity.pdbx_description
1 polymer ?
#
loop_
_entity_poly.entity_id
_entity_poly.type
_entity_poly.pdbx_seq_one_letter_code
_entity_poly.pdbx_strand_id
1 'polypeptide(L)'
;MNYEDVQKVSNAAKNKIGLLNTSFLKYFLRAVMAGFFIDVAVIYSNVAGNVFSGSDPAWGKFLGALVFSIAVLLISLVGGELFTGNNLVMAFGAYDKSVSWGDAGKVWLVSYLGNFVGCAILGLLFVGAGASGTADYFAGFINNKLTIPMGQMFFRAVLCNFFVCLGVLCGIKLKSETGKFLMIVMCISAFVFSGFEHCIANMGIFVISLNLVDGVSVGLMLKSMLIVTIGNMVGGALLLAWPLRKMSADK
;
A
#
# COMPACT_ATOMS: atom_id res chain seq x y z
N MET A 1 20.86 5.60 9.91
CA MET A 1 20.28 4.92 11.11
C MET A 1 21.43 4.44 12.00
N ASN A 2 21.23 4.39 13.33
CA ASN A 2 22.16 3.74 14.22
C ASN A 2 22.09 2.21 14.06
N TYR A 3 23.03 1.47 14.67
CA TYR A 3 23.11 0.02 14.55
C TYR A 3 21.85 -0.70 15.09
N GLU A 4 21.27 -0.24 16.20
CA GLU A 4 20.04 -0.82 16.76
C GLU A 4 18.87 -0.74 15.75
N ASP A 5 18.72 0.38 15.07
CA ASP A 5 17.68 0.56 14.07
C ASP A 5 17.89 -0.33 12.82
N VAL A 6 19.15 -0.53 12.41
CA VAL A 6 19.50 -1.48 11.34
C VAL A 6 19.05 -2.88 11.71
N GLN A 7 19.35 -3.30 12.96
CA GLN A 7 18.96 -4.61 13.48
C GLN A 7 17.45 -4.80 13.51
N LYS A 8 16.66 -3.77 13.87
CA LYS A 8 15.19 -3.87 13.87
C LYS A 8 14.64 -4.17 12.47
N VAL A 9 15.10 -3.45 11.45
CA VAL A 9 14.63 -3.66 10.06
C VAL A 9 15.10 -4.99 9.52
N SER A 10 16.36 -5.37 9.74
CA SER A 10 16.92 -6.65 9.30
C SER A 10 16.25 -7.85 9.98
N ASN A 11 15.92 -7.74 11.26
CA ASN A 11 15.17 -8.77 11.98
C ASN A 11 13.72 -8.87 11.49
N ALA A 12 13.10 -7.74 11.15
CA ALA A 12 11.78 -7.76 10.52
C ALA A 12 11.81 -8.52 9.17
N ALA A 13 12.86 -8.33 8.35
CA ALA A 13 13.02 -9.08 7.10
C ALA A 13 13.18 -10.59 7.35
N LYS A 14 14.05 -10.99 8.29
CA LYS A 14 14.24 -12.40 8.68
C LYS A 14 12.94 -13.04 9.18
N ASN A 15 12.17 -12.32 10.00
CA ASN A 15 10.91 -12.82 10.54
C ASN A 15 9.86 -13.07 9.44
N LYS A 16 9.79 -12.19 8.42
CA LYS A 16 8.87 -12.34 7.30
C LYS A 16 9.17 -13.59 6.49
N ILE A 17 10.41 -13.77 6.05
CA ILE A 17 10.79 -14.98 5.29
C ILE A 17 10.77 -16.23 6.18
N GLY A 18 11.13 -16.12 7.44
CA GLY A 18 11.02 -17.21 8.42
C GLY A 18 9.58 -17.71 8.56
N LEU A 19 8.62 -16.81 8.73
CA LEU A 19 7.20 -17.16 8.78
C LEU A 19 6.72 -17.78 7.47
N LEU A 20 7.10 -17.21 6.32
CA LEU A 20 6.71 -17.76 5.02
C LEU A 20 7.22 -19.19 4.81
N ASN A 21 8.48 -19.47 5.20
CA ASN A 21 9.07 -20.79 5.06
C ASN A 21 8.52 -21.81 6.06
N THR A 22 8.13 -21.39 7.28
CA THR A 22 7.59 -22.28 8.32
C THR A 22 6.10 -22.53 8.18
N SER A 23 5.34 -21.54 7.68
CA SER A 23 3.90 -21.66 7.49
C SER A 23 3.41 -20.73 6.39
N PHE A 24 3.37 -21.26 5.15
CA PHE A 24 2.81 -20.53 4.00
C PHE A 24 1.39 -20.01 4.28
N LEU A 25 0.52 -20.85 4.86
CA LEU A 25 -0.87 -20.46 5.12
C LEU A 25 -0.97 -19.28 6.09
N LYS A 26 -0.19 -19.29 7.19
CA LYS A 26 -0.19 -18.16 8.14
C LYS A 26 0.30 -16.88 7.48
N TYR A 27 1.35 -16.95 6.68
CA TYR A 27 1.87 -15.79 5.95
C TYR A 27 0.84 -15.27 4.92
N PHE A 28 0.27 -16.18 4.13
CA PHE A 28 -0.73 -15.84 3.11
C PHE A 28 -1.97 -15.20 3.72
N LEU A 29 -2.50 -15.75 4.85
CA LEU A 29 -3.63 -15.13 5.56
C LEU A 29 -3.30 -13.71 6.07
N ARG A 30 -2.08 -13.46 6.56
CA ARG A 30 -1.64 -12.11 6.92
C ARG A 30 -1.60 -11.18 5.71
N ALA A 31 -1.24 -11.70 4.54
CA ALA A 31 -1.27 -10.93 3.31
C ALA A 31 -2.71 -10.64 2.85
N VAL A 32 -3.62 -11.61 2.94
CA VAL A 32 -5.06 -11.41 2.67
C VAL A 32 -5.64 -10.34 3.61
N MET A 33 -5.34 -10.42 4.91
CA MET A 33 -5.78 -9.41 5.88
C MET A 33 -5.25 -8.01 5.57
N ALA A 34 -4.00 -7.88 5.11
CA ALA A 34 -3.48 -6.59 4.67
C ALA A 34 -4.25 -6.04 3.46
N GLY A 35 -4.66 -6.90 2.52
CA GLY A 35 -5.56 -6.54 1.43
C GLY A 35 -6.91 -6.03 1.93
N PHE A 36 -7.53 -6.71 2.90
CA PHE A 36 -8.75 -6.23 3.55
C PHE A 36 -8.57 -4.83 4.15
N PHE A 37 -7.50 -4.60 4.90
CA PHE A 37 -7.27 -3.30 5.54
C PHE A 37 -7.04 -2.18 4.54
N ILE A 38 -6.37 -2.47 3.43
CA ILE A 38 -6.25 -1.50 2.33
C ILE A 38 -7.64 -1.20 1.74
N ASP A 39 -8.45 -2.21 1.51
CA ASP A 39 -9.76 -2.01 0.86
C ASP A 39 -10.77 -1.36 1.80
N VAL A 40 -10.73 -1.64 3.12
CA VAL A 40 -11.46 -0.83 4.14
C VAL A 40 -11.13 0.65 3.98
N ALA A 41 -9.85 0.98 3.82
CA ALA A 41 -9.44 2.37 3.65
C ALA A 41 -9.84 2.94 2.28
N VAL A 42 -9.81 2.15 1.20
CA VAL A 42 -10.33 2.53 -0.12
C VAL A 42 -11.81 2.87 -0.02
N ILE A 43 -12.62 1.99 0.58
CA ILE A 43 -14.05 2.20 0.74
C ILE A 43 -14.31 3.46 1.59
N TYR A 44 -13.69 3.56 2.77
CA TYR A 44 -13.89 4.68 3.67
C TYR A 44 -13.50 6.02 3.03
N SER A 45 -12.34 6.06 2.37
CA SER A 45 -11.85 7.24 1.67
C SER A 45 -12.79 7.68 0.54
N ASN A 46 -13.28 6.74 -0.28
CA ASN A 46 -14.15 7.06 -1.41
C ASN A 46 -15.57 7.42 -0.94
N VAL A 47 -16.11 6.77 0.08
CA VAL A 47 -17.40 7.15 0.67
C VAL A 47 -17.31 8.55 1.29
N ALA A 48 -16.27 8.85 2.05
CA ALA A 48 -16.04 10.19 2.59
C ALA A 48 -15.90 11.25 1.46
N GLY A 49 -15.12 10.94 0.43
CA GLY A 49 -14.98 11.79 -0.75
C GLY A 49 -16.32 12.06 -1.45
N ASN A 50 -17.13 11.01 -1.64
CA ASN A 50 -18.44 11.11 -2.27
C ASN A 50 -19.40 12.02 -1.46
N VAL A 51 -19.46 11.85 -0.15
CA VAL A 51 -20.35 12.65 0.73
C VAL A 51 -20.07 14.15 0.62
N PHE A 52 -18.80 14.53 0.51
CA PHE A 52 -18.39 15.93 0.45
C PHE A 52 -18.23 16.50 -0.97
N SER A 53 -18.28 15.66 -2.02
CA SER A 53 -18.04 16.08 -3.40
C SER A 53 -19.03 17.13 -3.90
N GLY A 54 -20.27 17.09 -3.42
CA GLY A 54 -21.33 18.02 -3.81
C GLY A 54 -21.27 19.38 -3.11
N SER A 55 -20.65 19.49 -1.93
CA SER A 55 -20.56 20.73 -1.14
C SER A 55 -19.19 21.39 -1.24
N ASP A 56 -18.12 20.64 -1.04
CA ASP A 56 -16.75 21.10 -1.13
C ASP A 56 -15.81 19.94 -1.53
N PRO A 57 -15.50 19.80 -2.83
CA PRO A 57 -14.61 18.75 -3.32
C PRO A 57 -13.20 18.77 -2.70
N ALA A 58 -12.70 19.93 -2.25
CA ALA A 58 -11.40 20.05 -1.62
C ALA A 58 -11.42 19.39 -0.21
N TRP A 59 -12.47 19.61 0.55
CA TRP A 59 -12.68 18.92 1.82
C TRP A 59 -12.89 17.42 1.65
N GLY A 60 -13.66 16.99 0.67
CA GLY A 60 -13.82 15.59 0.33
C GLY A 60 -12.50 14.89 0.06
N LYS A 61 -11.64 15.52 -0.75
CA LYS A 61 -10.29 15.02 -1.04
C LYS A 61 -9.40 14.97 0.20
N PHE A 62 -9.44 16.00 1.03
CA PHE A 62 -8.63 16.07 2.26
C PHE A 62 -9.06 15.01 3.27
N LEU A 63 -10.36 14.91 3.57
CA LEU A 63 -10.89 13.90 4.49
C LEU A 63 -10.64 12.49 3.99
N GLY A 64 -10.89 12.23 2.69
CA GLY A 64 -10.59 10.93 2.09
C GLY A 64 -9.13 10.54 2.27
N ALA A 65 -8.20 11.48 2.07
CA ALA A 65 -6.78 11.24 2.28
C ALA A 65 -6.44 10.97 3.75
N LEU A 66 -7.04 11.70 4.67
CA LEU A 66 -6.81 11.54 6.11
C LEU A 66 -7.29 10.18 6.60
N VAL A 67 -8.53 9.79 6.27
CA VAL A 67 -9.13 8.54 6.74
C VAL A 67 -8.50 7.31 6.08
N PHE A 68 -7.90 7.44 4.89
CA PHE A 68 -7.17 6.35 4.24
C PHE A 68 -6.01 5.84 5.10
N SER A 69 -5.49 6.65 6.01
CA SER A 69 -4.39 6.28 6.92
C SER A 69 -4.72 5.09 7.82
N ILE A 70 -6.00 4.78 8.03
CA ILE A 70 -6.46 3.60 8.77
C ILE A 70 -5.88 2.30 8.22
N ALA A 71 -5.59 2.21 6.92
CA ALA A 71 -5.02 1.04 6.28
C ALA A 71 -3.72 0.58 6.96
N VAL A 72 -2.72 1.46 6.99
CA VAL A 72 -1.39 1.11 7.51
C VAL A 72 -1.41 1.03 9.03
N LEU A 73 -2.30 1.76 9.70
CA LEU A 73 -2.53 1.61 11.14
C LEU A 73 -3.04 0.20 11.47
N LEU A 74 -4.08 -0.29 10.79
CA LEU A 74 -4.60 -1.64 10.99
C LEU A 74 -3.56 -2.71 10.64
N ILE A 75 -2.82 -2.54 9.54
CA ILE A 75 -1.74 -3.45 9.15
C ILE A 75 -0.68 -3.53 10.25
N SER A 76 -0.28 -2.40 10.83
CA SER A 76 0.72 -2.34 11.90
C SER A 76 0.21 -2.95 13.21
N LEU A 77 -1.03 -2.69 13.57
CA LEU A 77 -1.63 -3.16 14.83
C LEU A 77 -1.96 -4.65 14.80
N VAL A 78 -2.54 -5.14 13.69
CA VAL A 78 -3.00 -6.53 13.56
C VAL A 78 -1.89 -7.46 13.05
N GLY A 79 -0.89 -6.92 12.38
CA GLY A 79 0.24 -7.70 11.85
C GLY A 79 0.01 -8.22 10.43
N GLY A 80 -0.55 -7.39 9.55
CA GLY A 80 -0.72 -7.70 8.13
C GLY A 80 0.59 -7.66 7.34
N GLU A 81 0.63 -8.40 6.21
CA GLU A 81 1.78 -8.47 5.31
C GLU A 81 1.47 -7.70 4.02
N LEU A 82 1.83 -6.43 3.99
CA LEU A 82 1.59 -5.54 2.85
C LEU A 82 2.76 -5.55 1.87
N PHE A 83 2.49 -5.83 0.60
CA PHE A 83 3.49 -5.85 -0.48
C PHE A 83 4.33 -4.57 -0.54
N THR A 84 3.70 -3.40 -0.52
CA THR A 84 4.39 -2.11 -0.64
C THR A 84 5.31 -1.83 0.54
N GLY A 85 4.90 -2.15 1.76
CA GLY A 85 5.77 -2.08 2.94
C GLY A 85 6.91 -3.11 2.89
N ASN A 86 6.64 -4.30 2.34
CA ASN A 86 7.63 -5.34 2.16
C ASN A 86 8.70 -4.96 1.13
N ASN A 87 8.44 -4.02 0.20
CA ASN A 87 9.47 -3.51 -0.71
C ASN A 87 10.64 -2.87 0.06
N LEU A 88 10.35 -2.06 1.08
CA LEU A 88 11.39 -1.49 1.94
C LEU A 88 12.08 -2.58 2.77
N VAL A 89 11.29 -3.34 3.55
CA VAL A 89 11.83 -4.22 4.60
C VAL A 89 12.71 -5.31 3.99
N MET A 90 12.24 -5.97 2.94
CA MET A 90 12.98 -7.06 2.30
C MET A 90 14.18 -6.56 1.50
N ALA A 91 14.05 -5.44 0.78
CA ALA A 91 15.19 -4.85 0.07
C ALA A 91 16.28 -4.36 1.04
N PHE A 92 15.89 -3.69 2.13
CA PHE A 92 16.83 -3.29 3.17
C PHE A 92 17.57 -4.52 3.74
N GLY A 93 16.85 -5.58 4.08
CA GLY A 93 17.44 -6.84 4.56
C GLY A 93 18.38 -7.48 3.53
N ALA A 94 18.06 -7.42 2.23
CA ALA A 94 18.92 -7.92 1.17
C ALA A 94 20.18 -7.06 0.99
N TYR A 95 20.08 -5.72 1.06
CA TYR A 95 21.23 -4.82 1.07
C TYR A 95 22.12 -5.01 2.31
N ASP A 96 21.51 -5.31 3.47
CA ASP A 96 22.22 -5.66 4.73
C ASP A 96 22.77 -7.10 4.74
N LYS A 97 22.50 -7.89 3.69
CA LYS A 97 22.85 -9.31 3.59
C LYS A 97 22.25 -10.18 4.71
N SER A 98 21.18 -9.74 5.34
CA SER A 98 20.45 -10.49 6.36
C SER A 98 19.45 -11.49 5.77
N VAL A 99 19.00 -11.26 4.53
CA VAL A 99 18.20 -12.16 3.70
C VAL A 99 18.70 -12.10 2.25
N SER A 100 18.31 -13.08 1.43
CA SER A 100 18.67 -13.07 0.01
C SER A 100 17.67 -12.28 -0.85
N TRP A 101 18.05 -11.88 -2.06
CA TRP A 101 17.14 -11.31 -3.06
C TRP A 101 16.06 -12.32 -3.49
N GLY A 102 16.38 -13.63 -3.48
CA GLY A 102 15.40 -14.68 -3.72
C GLY A 102 14.32 -14.74 -2.63
N ASP A 103 14.70 -14.53 -1.36
CA ASP A 103 13.76 -14.41 -0.25
C ASP A 103 12.88 -13.16 -0.39
N ALA A 104 13.48 -12.04 -0.79
CA ALA A 104 12.74 -10.81 -1.06
C ALA A 104 11.68 -11.02 -2.15
N GLY A 105 12.05 -11.64 -3.27
CA GLY A 105 11.14 -11.97 -4.36
C GLY A 105 9.98 -12.88 -3.93
N LYS A 106 10.25 -13.91 -3.12
CA LYS A 106 9.21 -14.80 -2.57
C LYS A 106 8.22 -14.04 -1.70
N VAL A 107 8.71 -13.23 -0.76
CA VAL A 107 7.89 -12.41 0.13
C VAL A 107 7.04 -11.42 -0.66
N TRP A 108 7.62 -10.74 -1.65
CA TRP A 108 6.90 -9.80 -2.51
C TRP A 108 5.78 -10.49 -3.29
N LEU A 109 6.08 -11.63 -3.94
CA LEU A 109 5.09 -12.35 -4.73
C LEU A 109 3.91 -12.82 -3.88
N VAL A 110 4.19 -13.48 -2.74
CA VAL A 110 3.14 -14.04 -1.89
C VAL A 110 2.31 -12.95 -1.24
N SER A 111 2.93 -11.85 -0.79
CA SER A 111 2.18 -10.72 -0.24
C SER A 111 1.35 -10.00 -1.31
N TYR A 112 1.87 -9.84 -2.54
CA TYR A 112 1.12 -9.25 -3.65
C TYR A 112 -0.15 -10.04 -3.99
N LEU A 113 -0.03 -11.35 -4.13
CA LEU A 113 -1.16 -12.24 -4.41
C LEU A 113 -2.16 -12.28 -3.27
N GLY A 114 -1.70 -12.37 -2.02
CA GLY A 114 -2.58 -12.34 -0.85
C GLY A 114 -3.31 -11.00 -0.71
N ASN A 115 -2.63 -9.88 -0.93
CA ASN A 115 -3.28 -8.56 -0.92
C ASN A 115 -4.36 -8.47 -2.01
N PHE A 116 -4.10 -8.98 -3.22
CA PHE A 116 -5.12 -9.03 -4.27
C PHE A 116 -6.35 -9.82 -3.86
N VAL A 117 -6.16 -11.02 -3.29
CA VAL A 117 -7.29 -11.85 -2.81
C VAL A 117 -8.09 -11.09 -1.74
N GLY A 118 -7.42 -10.42 -0.80
CA GLY A 118 -8.07 -9.61 0.22
C GLY A 118 -8.90 -8.47 -0.37
N CYS A 119 -8.30 -7.67 -1.26
CA CYS A 119 -9.01 -6.58 -1.94
C CYS A 119 -10.18 -7.09 -2.78
N ALA A 120 -10.02 -8.22 -3.49
CA ALA A 120 -11.11 -8.77 -4.30
C ALA A 120 -12.30 -9.20 -3.44
N ILE A 121 -12.07 -9.91 -2.34
CA ILE A 121 -13.15 -10.37 -1.45
C ILE A 121 -13.88 -9.17 -0.84
N LEU A 122 -13.16 -8.21 -0.26
CA LEU A 122 -13.80 -7.09 0.44
C LEU A 122 -14.49 -6.12 -0.55
N GLY A 123 -13.87 -5.87 -1.70
CA GLY A 123 -14.47 -5.05 -2.76
C GLY A 123 -15.78 -5.66 -3.28
N LEU A 124 -15.83 -6.98 -3.50
CA LEU A 124 -17.06 -7.67 -3.89
C LEU A 124 -18.12 -7.66 -2.79
N LEU A 125 -17.73 -7.80 -1.52
CA LEU A 125 -18.66 -7.67 -0.38
C LEU A 125 -19.24 -6.26 -0.31
N PHE A 126 -18.44 -5.22 -0.55
CA PHE A 126 -18.92 -3.84 -0.58
C PHE A 126 -19.95 -3.61 -1.71
N VAL A 127 -19.66 -4.12 -2.92
CA VAL A 127 -20.61 -4.08 -4.03
C VAL A 127 -21.92 -4.81 -3.69
N GLY A 128 -21.82 -6.03 -3.13
CA GLY A 128 -22.95 -6.84 -2.70
C GLY A 128 -23.77 -6.22 -1.56
N ALA A 129 -23.17 -5.32 -0.76
CA ALA A 129 -23.85 -4.57 0.29
C ALA A 129 -24.71 -3.40 -0.24
N GLY A 130 -24.79 -3.20 -1.54
CA GLY A 130 -25.64 -2.15 -2.14
C GLY A 130 -24.91 -0.82 -2.36
N ALA A 131 -23.65 -0.86 -2.80
CA ALA A 131 -22.79 0.31 -2.99
C ALA A 131 -23.16 1.19 -4.21
N SER A 132 -24.26 0.94 -4.89
CA SER A 132 -24.71 1.66 -6.11
C SER A 132 -24.79 3.18 -5.94
N GLY A 133 -25.11 3.68 -4.75
CA GLY A 133 -25.11 5.12 -4.44
C GLY A 133 -23.74 5.82 -4.53
N THR A 134 -22.65 5.06 -4.73
CA THR A 134 -21.29 5.60 -4.93
C THR A 134 -20.78 5.44 -6.37
N ALA A 135 -21.57 4.86 -7.29
CA ALA A 135 -21.14 4.48 -8.63
C ALA A 135 -20.61 5.68 -9.44
N ASP A 136 -21.31 6.82 -9.42
CA ASP A 136 -20.89 8.02 -10.17
C ASP A 136 -19.56 8.57 -9.66
N TYR A 137 -19.32 8.52 -8.35
CA TYR A 137 -18.05 8.94 -7.75
C TYR A 137 -16.92 8.01 -8.19
N PHE A 138 -17.15 6.68 -8.16
CA PHE A 138 -16.18 5.71 -8.65
C PHE A 138 -15.93 5.85 -10.16
N ALA A 139 -16.95 6.18 -10.96
CA ALA A 139 -16.80 6.42 -12.39
C ALA A 139 -15.86 7.60 -12.69
N GLY A 140 -16.07 8.73 -12.02
CA GLY A 140 -15.18 9.88 -12.13
C GLY A 140 -13.75 9.57 -11.67
N PHE A 141 -13.62 8.85 -10.57
CA PHE A 141 -12.34 8.50 -9.99
C PHE A 141 -11.55 7.52 -10.88
N ILE A 142 -12.17 6.45 -11.37
CA ILE A 142 -11.50 5.46 -12.23
C ILE A 142 -11.10 6.05 -13.59
N ASN A 143 -11.94 6.86 -14.22
CA ASN A 143 -11.61 7.52 -15.46
C ASN A 143 -10.36 8.41 -15.31
N ASN A 144 -10.28 9.21 -14.25
CA ASN A 144 -9.10 10.01 -13.98
C ASN A 144 -7.84 9.15 -13.81
N LYS A 145 -7.94 8.00 -13.11
CA LYS A 145 -6.80 7.10 -12.92
C LYS A 145 -6.31 6.48 -14.24
N LEU A 146 -7.20 6.01 -15.06
CA LEU A 146 -6.84 5.30 -16.30
C LEU A 146 -6.36 6.22 -17.42
N THR A 147 -6.61 7.54 -17.32
CA THR A 147 -6.14 8.55 -18.27
C THR A 147 -4.79 9.17 -17.91
N ILE A 148 -4.21 8.86 -16.75
CA ILE A 148 -2.88 9.36 -16.36
C ILE A 148 -1.82 8.91 -17.39
N PRO A 149 -1.01 9.82 -17.96
CA PRO A 149 0.10 9.44 -18.83
C PRO A 149 1.07 8.48 -18.14
N MET A 150 1.56 7.45 -18.84
CA MET A 150 2.37 6.36 -18.26
C MET A 150 3.58 6.86 -17.45
N GLY A 151 4.30 7.85 -17.96
CA GLY A 151 5.46 8.43 -17.25
C GLY A 151 5.05 9.09 -15.92
N GLN A 152 3.95 9.86 -15.93
CA GLN A 152 3.42 10.47 -14.71
C GLN A 152 2.92 9.41 -13.72
N MET A 153 2.24 8.37 -14.21
CA MET A 153 1.77 7.25 -13.40
C MET A 153 2.94 6.54 -12.70
N PHE A 154 4.03 6.29 -13.42
CA PHE A 154 5.24 5.70 -12.85
C PHE A 154 5.85 6.56 -11.75
N PHE A 155 6.06 7.86 -12.00
CA PHE A 155 6.62 8.76 -10.97
C PHE A 155 5.70 8.95 -9.77
N ARG A 156 4.38 9.03 -9.97
CA ARG A 156 3.40 9.02 -8.87
C ARG A 156 3.50 7.74 -8.04
N ALA A 157 3.72 6.60 -8.67
CA ALA A 157 3.89 5.33 -7.98
C ALA A 157 5.21 5.28 -7.19
N VAL A 158 6.32 5.77 -7.75
CA VAL A 158 7.61 5.88 -7.04
C VAL A 158 7.45 6.73 -5.78
N LEU A 159 6.88 7.92 -5.90
CA LEU A 159 6.65 8.82 -4.77
C LEU A 159 5.68 8.22 -3.76
N CYS A 160 4.61 7.58 -4.19
CA CYS A 160 3.68 6.90 -3.30
C CYS A 160 4.40 5.95 -2.35
N ASN A 161 5.15 5.00 -2.90
CA ASN A 161 5.75 3.97 -2.06
C ASN A 161 6.96 4.48 -1.26
N PHE A 162 7.56 5.58 -1.65
CA PHE A 162 8.50 6.30 -0.80
C PHE A 162 7.83 6.73 0.52
N PHE A 163 6.65 7.35 0.45
CA PHE A 163 5.89 7.78 1.64
C PHE A 163 5.34 6.59 2.45
N VAL A 164 4.77 5.59 1.80
CA VAL A 164 4.28 4.38 2.49
C VAL A 164 5.41 3.73 3.27
N CYS A 165 6.56 3.57 2.66
CA CYS A 165 7.74 2.98 3.29
C CYS A 165 8.30 3.83 4.43
N LEU A 166 8.22 5.16 4.36
CA LEU A 166 8.54 6.04 5.49
C LEU A 166 7.60 5.76 6.67
N GLY A 167 6.31 5.66 6.43
CA GLY A 167 5.33 5.29 7.46
C GLY A 167 5.63 3.94 8.11
N VAL A 168 5.94 2.92 7.30
CA VAL A 168 6.34 1.59 7.76
C VAL A 168 7.64 1.64 8.59
N LEU A 169 8.63 2.39 8.12
CA LEU A 169 9.89 2.56 8.84
C LEU A 169 9.69 3.24 10.21
N CYS A 170 8.84 4.26 10.27
CA CYS A 170 8.46 4.90 11.53
C CYS A 170 7.77 3.92 12.48
N GLY A 171 6.88 3.07 11.97
CA GLY A 171 6.24 2.00 12.74
C GLY A 171 7.24 1.02 13.36
N ILE A 172 8.33 0.69 12.64
CA ILE A 172 9.39 -0.22 13.12
C ILE A 172 10.33 0.48 14.13
N LYS A 173 10.69 1.74 13.86
CA LYS A 173 11.74 2.44 14.62
C LYS A 173 11.25 3.11 15.89
N LEU A 174 10.11 3.78 15.85
CA LEU A 174 9.62 4.59 16.96
C LEU A 174 9.19 3.71 18.14
N LYS A 175 9.48 4.18 19.35
CA LYS A 175 9.08 3.51 20.60
C LYS A 175 7.73 4.03 21.12
N SER A 176 7.41 5.29 20.85
CA SER A 176 6.14 5.91 21.25
C SER A 176 4.99 5.47 20.34
N GLU A 177 3.94 4.88 20.91
CA GLU A 177 2.74 4.48 20.14
C GLU A 177 2.05 5.70 19.51
N THR A 178 1.95 6.82 20.23
CA THR A 178 1.42 8.07 19.67
C THR A 178 2.30 8.59 18.53
N GLY A 179 3.63 8.51 18.68
CA GLY A 179 4.56 8.90 17.64
C GLY A 179 4.43 8.03 16.38
N LYS A 180 4.27 6.72 16.52
CA LYS A 180 3.99 5.82 15.39
C LYS A 180 2.69 6.21 14.69
N PHE A 181 1.61 6.39 15.47
CA PHE A 181 0.32 6.79 14.94
C PHE A 181 0.41 8.07 14.13
N LEU A 182 0.96 9.14 14.69
CA LEU A 182 1.09 10.44 14.03
C LEU A 182 1.90 10.35 12.74
N MET A 183 3.06 9.68 12.77
CA MET A 183 3.91 9.57 11.59
C MET A 183 3.29 8.73 10.49
N ILE A 184 2.59 7.64 10.82
CA ILE A 184 1.86 6.85 9.83
C ILE A 184 0.76 7.70 9.21
N VAL A 185 -0.06 8.41 10.01
CA VAL A 185 -1.13 9.29 9.51
C VAL A 185 -0.55 10.36 8.58
N MET A 186 0.51 11.04 8.97
CA MET A 186 1.14 12.08 8.16
C MET A 186 1.71 11.54 6.83
N CYS A 187 2.42 10.42 6.86
CA CYS A 187 2.99 9.85 5.64
C CYS A 187 1.91 9.34 4.67
N ILE A 188 0.90 8.65 5.20
CA ILE A 188 -0.14 8.05 4.37
C ILE A 188 -1.09 9.12 3.81
N SER A 189 -1.56 10.05 4.63
CA SER A 189 -2.41 11.14 4.15
C SER A 189 -1.69 12.01 3.10
N ALA A 190 -0.39 12.24 3.27
CA ALA A 190 0.40 13.03 2.31
C ALA A 190 0.39 12.41 0.91
N PHE A 191 0.65 11.10 0.77
CA PHE A 191 0.66 10.50 -0.57
C PHE A 191 -0.73 10.43 -1.20
N VAL A 192 -1.78 10.15 -0.40
CA VAL A 192 -3.16 10.08 -0.92
C VAL A 192 -3.62 11.47 -1.36
N PHE A 193 -3.41 12.49 -0.53
CA PHE A 193 -3.78 13.87 -0.85
C PHE A 193 -3.07 14.39 -2.11
N SER A 194 -1.80 13.98 -2.29
CA SER A 194 -1.01 14.33 -3.48
C SER A 194 -1.46 13.59 -4.75
N GLY A 195 -2.36 12.62 -4.66
CA GLY A 195 -2.85 11.85 -5.80
C GLY A 195 -1.79 10.88 -6.36
N PHE A 196 -0.97 10.31 -5.48
CA PHE A 196 0.03 9.31 -5.86
C PHE A 196 -0.59 7.92 -6.00
N GLU A 197 0.08 7.03 -6.75
CA GLU A 197 -0.48 5.76 -7.20
C GLU A 197 0.02 4.58 -6.35
N HIS A 198 -0.90 3.89 -5.69
CA HIS A 198 -0.63 2.72 -4.84
C HIS A 198 -1.20 1.44 -5.47
N CYS A 199 -0.35 0.48 -5.81
CA CYS A 199 -0.78 -0.71 -6.55
C CYS A 199 -1.83 -1.54 -5.81
N ILE A 200 -1.71 -1.74 -4.48
CA ILE A 200 -2.68 -2.54 -3.74
C ILE A 200 -4.01 -1.80 -3.59
N ALA A 201 -4.00 -0.48 -3.36
CA ALA A 201 -5.25 0.30 -3.37
C ALA A 201 -5.93 0.27 -4.74
N ASN A 202 -5.14 0.29 -5.82
CA ASN A 202 -5.68 0.15 -7.18
C ASN A 202 -6.38 -1.21 -7.39
N MET A 203 -5.91 -2.31 -6.76
CA MET A 203 -6.60 -3.61 -6.83
C MET A 203 -8.04 -3.50 -6.33
N GLY A 204 -8.25 -2.93 -5.14
CA GLY A 204 -9.58 -2.74 -4.57
C GLY A 204 -10.45 -1.81 -5.41
N ILE A 205 -9.91 -0.63 -5.78
CA ILE A 205 -10.60 0.32 -6.64
C ILE A 205 -11.04 -0.34 -7.95
N PHE A 206 -10.18 -1.13 -8.58
CA PHE A 206 -10.47 -1.77 -9.86
C PHE A 206 -11.52 -2.87 -9.73
N VAL A 207 -11.47 -3.68 -8.67
CA VAL A 207 -12.51 -4.69 -8.40
C VAL A 207 -13.86 -4.02 -8.19
N ILE A 208 -13.94 -2.98 -7.37
CA ILE A 208 -15.18 -2.24 -7.12
C ILE A 208 -15.69 -1.59 -8.42
N SER A 209 -14.81 -0.90 -9.15
CA SER A 209 -15.20 -0.19 -10.37
C SER A 209 -15.66 -1.11 -11.49
N LEU A 210 -15.09 -2.31 -11.63
CA LEU A 210 -15.54 -3.31 -12.62
C LEU A 210 -16.98 -3.79 -12.38
N ASN A 211 -17.47 -3.67 -11.15
CA ASN A 211 -18.81 -4.13 -10.78
C ASN A 211 -19.84 -2.98 -10.63
N LEU A 212 -19.37 -1.74 -10.51
CA LEU A 212 -20.25 -0.57 -10.33
C LEU A 212 -20.31 0.36 -11.56
N VAL A 213 -19.33 0.28 -12.44
CA VAL A 213 -19.16 1.26 -13.54
C VAL A 213 -19.07 0.53 -14.88
N ASP A 214 -19.96 0.89 -15.79
CA ASP A 214 -19.98 0.32 -17.14
C ASP A 214 -18.82 0.84 -18.01
N GLY A 215 -18.35 0.01 -18.93
CA GLY A 215 -17.36 0.39 -19.94
C GLY A 215 -15.93 0.55 -19.45
N VAL A 216 -15.62 0.12 -18.24
CA VAL A 216 -14.25 0.21 -17.70
C VAL A 216 -13.31 -0.76 -18.43
N SER A 217 -12.19 -0.26 -18.93
CA SER A 217 -11.24 -1.06 -19.72
C SER A 217 -10.31 -1.89 -18.82
N VAL A 218 -10.52 -3.21 -18.84
CA VAL A 218 -9.63 -4.16 -18.15
C VAL A 218 -8.18 -4.06 -18.65
N GLY A 219 -7.98 -3.82 -19.95
CA GLY A 219 -6.64 -3.66 -20.54
C GLY A 219 -5.89 -2.45 -19.97
N LEU A 220 -6.58 -1.32 -19.77
CA LEU A 220 -5.99 -0.14 -19.13
C LEU A 220 -5.72 -0.37 -17.63
N MET A 221 -6.58 -1.11 -16.93
CA MET A 221 -6.33 -1.50 -15.53
C MET A 221 -5.09 -2.38 -15.40
N LEU A 222 -4.94 -3.40 -16.23
CA LEU A 222 -3.75 -4.27 -16.21
C LEU A 222 -2.47 -3.50 -16.53
N LYS A 223 -2.52 -2.59 -17.52
CA LYS A 223 -1.42 -1.69 -17.84
C LYS A 223 -1.07 -0.79 -16.66
N SER A 224 -2.07 -0.18 -16.02
CA SER A 224 -1.88 0.64 -14.82
C SER A 224 -1.26 -0.18 -13.69
N MET A 225 -1.78 -1.37 -13.41
CA MET A 225 -1.23 -2.27 -12.38
C MET A 225 0.23 -2.56 -12.60
N LEU A 226 0.65 -2.89 -13.81
CA LEU A 226 2.05 -3.17 -14.14
C LEU A 226 2.95 -1.97 -13.85
N ILE A 227 2.59 -0.79 -14.37
CA ILE A 227 3.39 0.44 -14.22
C ILE A 227 3.49 0.85 -12.75
N VAL A 228 2.34 0.85 -12.06
CA VAL A 228 2.27 1.27 -10.66
C VAL A 228 3.01 0.30 -9.74
N THR A 229 2.91 -1.01 -9.99
CA THR A 229 3.64 -2.01 -9.21
C THR A 229 5.16 -1.82 -9.33
N ILE A 230 5.67 -1.65 -10.55
CA ILE A 230 7.10 -1.41 -10.77
C ILE A 230 7.53 -0.09 -10.11
N GLY A 231 6.75 0.99 -10.29
CA GLY A 231 7.04 2.27 -9.64
C GLY A 231 7.07 2.19 -8.12
N ASN A 232 6.11 1.47 -7.51
CA ASN A 232 6.11 1.25 -6.06
C ASN A 232 7.35 0.46 -5.61
N MET A 233 7.76 -0.59 -6.33
CA MET A 233 9.00 -1.32 -6.02
C MET A 233 10.22 -0.41 -6.07
N VAL A 234 10.34 0.43 -7.10
CA VAL A 234 11.44 1.40 -7.23
C VAL A 234 11.43 2.40 -6.06
N GLY A 235 10.25 2.91 -5.67
CA GLY A 235 10.10 3.86 -4.55
C GLY A 235 10.57 3.28 -3.21
N GLY A 236 10.13 2.07 -2.89
CA GLY A 236 10.45 1.41 -1.62
C GLY A 236 11.85 0.79 -1.59
N ALA A 237 12.19 0.00 -2.61
CA ALA A 237 13.42 -0.79 -2.61
C ALA A 237 14.66 0.00 -3.06
N LEU A 238 14.52 0.87 -4.07
CA LEU A 238 15.67 1.58 -4.62
C LEU A 238 15.79 2.99 -4.04
N LEU A 239 14.71 3.80 -4.11
CA LEU A 239 14.78 5.20 -3.70
C LEU A 239 14.90 5.36 -2.17
N LEU A 240 14.34 4.45 -1.37
CA LEU A 240 14.41 4.54 0.09
C LEU A 240 15.35 3.50 0.72
N ALA A 241 15.16 2.20 0.47
CA ALA A 241 15.91 1.16 1.19
C ALA A 241 17.42 1.21 0.92
N TRP A 242 17.82 1.40 -0.34
CA TRP A 242 19.23 1.45 -0.71
C TRP A 242 20.00 2.60 -0.04
N PRO A 243 19.59 3.89 -0.17
CA PRO A 243 20.32 4.98 0.47
C PRO A 243 20.24 4.88 2.00
N LEU A 244 19.10 4.44 2.56
CA LEU A 244 18.99 4.23 4.01
C LEU A 244 20.04 3.23 4.52
N ARG A 245 20.24 2.09 3.82
CA ARG A 245 21.26 1.12 4.24
C ARG A 245 22.65 1.68 4.06
N LYS A 246 22.93 2.41 2.96
CA LYS A 246 24.25 3.00 2.69
C LYS A 246 24.67 4.06 3.70
N MET A 247 23.72 4.88 4.19
CA MET A 247 23.98 5.92 5.18
C MET A 247 23.88 5.42 6.63
N SER A 248 23.58 4.14 6.86
CA SER A 248 23.45 3.56 8.19
C SER A 248 24.77 3.05 8.73
N ALA A 249 24.88 3.00 10.06
CA ALA A 249 26.04 2.46 10.73
C ALA A 249 26.28 0.98 10.35
N ASP A 250 27.53 0.64 10.12
CA ASP A 250 28.00 -0.74 10.04
C ASP A 250 28.15 -1.34 11.45
N LYS A 251 28.38 -2.66 11.50
CA LYS A 251 28.62 -3.39 12.76
C LYS A 251 29.84 -2.88 13.49
#